data_ef520307419d9605903f2d72ab75fe27
#
_entry.id   ef520307419d9605903f2d72ab75fe27
#
_cell.length_a   1.000
_cell.length_b   1.000
_cell.length_c   1.000
_cell.angle_alpha   90.00
_cell.angle_beta   90.00
_cell.angle_gamma   90.00
#
_symmetry.space_group_name_H-M   'P 1'
#
loop_
_entity.id
_entity.type
_entity.pdbx_description
1 polymer ?
#
loop_
_entity_poly.entity_id
_entity_poly.type
_entity_poly.pdbx_seq_one_letter_code
_entity_poly.pdbx_strand_id
1 'polypeptide(L)'
;MKTLYISLVLIFTFSFAQDSAGGQTPTAKAGKIKPAEAPKKKSMEEALKNKKEIAGLFTLYQDTTNGKLSMLIAKEQLEKEFIHFVHGLYGQINAGVLKGGYRGSRVMKLNRYFNRIEFEVQNDAFWFDPESPLSKAADANISTAILASSVIVAEKDGKV
;
A
#
# COMPACT_ATOMS: atom_id res chain seq x y z
N MET A 1 -7.29 1.64 -68.95
CA MET A 1 -7.76 2.49 -67.83
C MET A 1 -6.75 2.34 -66.75
N LYS A 2 -5.91 3.38 -66.49
CA LYS A 2 -4.91 3.40 -65.43
C LYS A 2 -5.49 4.21 -64.27
N THR A 3 -5.79 3.56 -63.17
CA THR A 3 -6.30 4.18 -61.96
C THR A 3 -5.13 4.74 -61.15
N LEU A 4 -5.09 6.06 -61.03
CA LEU A 4 -4.08 6.83 -60.30
C LEU A 4 -4.50 6.88 -58.82
N TYR A 5 -3.75 6.24 -57.92
CA TYR A 5 -3.94 6.40 -56.49
C TYR A 5 -3.10 7.58 -55.98
N ILE A 6 -3.79 8.65 -55.58
CA ILE A 6 -3.16 9.80 -54.91
C ILE A 6 -3.14 9.48 -53.42
N SER A 7 -1.93 9.20 -52.89
CA SER A 7 -1.70 9.06 -51.46
C SER A 7 -1.50 10.44 -50.85
N LEU A 8 -2.46 10.88 -50.06
CA LEU A 8 -2.40 12.14 -49.29
C LEU A 8 -1.59 11.86 -48.01
N VAL A 9 -0.34 12.29 -47.97
CA VAL A 9 0.50 12.28 -46.77
C VAL A 9 0.24 13.57 -46.00
N LEU A 10 -0.45 13.45 -44.87
CA LEU A 10 -0.67 14.56 -43.95
C LEU A 10 0.55 14.69 -43.02
N ILE A 11 1.40 15.67 -43.31
CA ILE A 11 2.53 16.02 -42.44
C ILE A 11 2.02 16.97 -41.36
N PHE A 12 1.94 16.49 -40.11
CA PHE A 12 1.71 17.33 -38.95
C PHE A 12 3.03 17.96 -38.53
N THR A 13 3.23 19.25 -38.87
CA THR A 13 4.31 20.05 -38.32
C THR A 13 3.88 20.59 -36.95
N PHE A 14 4.49 20.05 -35.90
CA PHE A 14 4.40 20.64 -34.57
C PHE A 14 5.32 21.87 -34.52
N SER A 15 4.73 23.06 -34.58
CA SER A 15 5.46 24.31 -34.32
C SER A 15 5.58 24.51 -32.82
N PHE A 16 6.78 24.33 -32.26
CA PHE A 16 7.12 24.82 -30.94
C PHE A 16 7.27 26.35 -31.03
N ALA A 17 6.34 27.09 -30.51
CA ALA A 17 6.53 28.51 -30.22
C ALA A 17 7.46 28.66 -29.02
N GLN A 18 8.67 29.10 -29.24
CA GLN A 18 9.57 29.59 -28.18
C GLN A 18 9.11 30.99 -27.80
N ASP A 19 8.36 31.09 -26.72
CA ASP A 19 8.06 32.38 -26.10
C ASP A 19 9.21 32.76 -25.16
N SER A 20 10.04 33.67 -25.65
CA SER A 20 11.12 34.28 -24.88
C SER A 20 10.55 35.45 -24.07
N ALA A 21 9.88 35.16 -22.97
CA ALA A 21 9.53 36.15 -21.97
C ALA A 21 10.41 35.95 -20.73
N GLY A 22 11.28 36.90 -20.49
CA GLY A 22 12.15 36.96 -19.29
C GLY A 22 11.29 37.07 -18.02
N GLY A 23 11.01 35.94 -17.41
CA GLY A 23 10.39 35.84 -16.10
C GLY A 23 11.47 35.46 -15.08
N GLN A 24 11.72 36.34 -14.13
CA GLN A 24 12.58 36.10 -12.97
C GLN A 24 12.01 34.87 -12.22
N THR A 25 12.77 33.80 -12.21
CA THR A 25 12.50 32.63 -11.38
C THR A 25 12.56 33.05 -9.91
N PRO A 26 11.48 32.90 -9.12
CA PRO A 26 11.60 33.07 -7.68
C PRO A 26 12.55 32.01 -7.16
N THR A 27 13.70 32.44 -6.66
CA THR A 27 14.61 31.54 -5.94
C THR A 27 13.89 31.08 -4.68
N ALA A 28 13.21 29.94 -4.76
CA ALA A 28 12.69 29.28 -3.59
C ALA A 28 13.90 28.96 -2.71
N LYS A 29 14.02 29.67 -1.58
CA LYS A 29 14.96 29.30 -0.52
C LYS A 29 14.67 27.85 -0.18
N ALA A 30 15.60 26.95 -0.52
CA ALA A 30 15.58 25.57 -0.10
C ALA A 30 15.55 25.57 1.43
N GLY A 31 14.37 25.47 1.99
CA GLY A 31 14.19 25.23 3.41
C GLY A 31 14.93 23.93 3.72
N LYS A 32 15.89 23.98 4.63
CA LYS A 32 16.54 22.78 5.15
C LYS A 32 15.42 21.85 5.64
N ILE A 33 15.11 20.83 4.86
CA ILE A 33 14.26 19.73 5.29
C ILE A 33 15.04 19.07 6.43
N LYS A 34 14.65 19.36 7.68
CA LYS A 34 15.13 18.58 8.82
C LYS A 34 14.76 17.12 8.53
N PRO A 35 15.72 16.17 8.57
CA PRO A 35 15.36 14.77 8.52
C PRO A 35 14.27 14.53 9.58
N ALA A 36 13.14 13.95 9.19
CA ALA A 36 12.11 13.57 10.13
C ALA A 36 12.76 12.61 11.15
N GLU A 37 12.91 13.06 12.39
CA GLU A 37 13.39 12.22 13.48
C GLU A 37 12.51 11.00 13.53
N ALA A 38 13.10 9.80 13.44
CA ALA A 38 12.36 8.55 13.55
C ALA A 38 11.57 8.60 14.88
N PRO A 39 10.27 8.30 14.87
CA PRO A 39 9.45 8.39 16.07
C PRO A 39 10.07 7.53 17.17
N LYS A 40 10.34 8.11 18.33
CA LYS A 40 10.86 7.38 19.48
C LYS A 40 9.86 6.29 19.84
N LYS A 41 10.31 5.05 19.94
CA LYS A 41 9.48 3.94 20.41
C LYS A 41 8.97 4.25 21.81
N LYS A 42 7.67 4.09 22.01
CA LYS A 42 7.01 4.22 23.32
C LYS A 42 7.10 2.90 24.07
N SER A 43 6.91 2.93 25.39
CA SER A 43 6.66 1.68 26.11
C SER A 43 5.30 1.10 25.68
N MET A 44 5.12 -0.22 25.79
CA MET A 44 3.85 -0.86 25.43
C MET A 44 2.70 -0.30 26.29
N GLU A 45 2.96 -0.11 27.58
CA GLU A 45 2.00 0.45 28.53
C GLU A 45 1.57 1.88 28.16
N GLU A 46 2.52 2.69 27.72
CA GLU A 46 2.24 4.05 27.25
C GLU A 46 1.47 4.05 25.90
N ALA A 47 1.83 3.15 25.01
CA ALA A 47 1.18 3.03 23.71
C ALA A 47 -0.27 2.55 23.80
N LEU A 48 -0.62 1.77 24.83
CA LEU A 48 -1.96 1.21 25.05
C LEU A 48 -2.80 2.02 26.04
N LYS A 49 -2.24 3.04 26.68
CA LYS A 49 -2.95 3.88 27.64
C LYS A 49 -4.17 4.54 26.98
N ASN A 50 -5.31 4.53 27.68
CA ASN A 50 -6.60 5.11 27.23
C ASN A 50 -7.15 4.47 25.94
N LYS A 51 -6.82 3.22 25.66
CA LYS A 51 -7.35 2.50 24.52
C LYS A 51 -8.26 1.37 24.95
N LYS A 52 -9.35 1.19 24.20
CA LYS A 52 -10.26 0.06 24.35
C LYS A 52 -9.73 -1.11 23.54
N GLU A 53 -9.60 -2.26 24.18
CA GLU A 53 -9.24 -3.51 23.53
C GLU A 53 -10.42 -4.10 22.77
N ILE A 54 -10.17 -4.58 21.58
CA ILE A 54 -11.10 -5.31 20.71
C ILE A 54 -10.41 -6.62 20.33
N ALA A 55 -10.84 -7.70 20.94
CA ALA A 55 -10.30 -9.03 20.70
C ALA A 55 -10.68 -9.54 19.30
N GLY A 56 -9.75 -10.26 18.66
CA GLY A 56 -9.94 -10.87 17.34
C GLY A 56 -8.72 -11.68 16.94
N LEU A 57 -8.62 -12.08 15.67
CA LEU A 57 -7.43 -12.72 15.11
C LEU A 57 -6.19 -11.87 15.36
N PHE A 58 -6.31 -10.58 15.16
CA PHE A 58 -5.40 -9.55 15.65
C PHE A 58 -6.13 -8.76 16.72
N THR A 59 -5.48 -8.55 17.86
CA THR A 59 -6.04 -7.68 18.89
C THR A 59 -5.89 -6.23 18.47
N LEU A 60 -7.00 -5.51 18.41
CA LEU A 60 -7.01 -4.09 18.09
C LEU A 60 -7.19 -3.26 19.35
N TYR A 61 -6.57 -2.11 19.39
CA TYR A 61 -6.70 -1.13 20.45
C TYR A 61 -7.20 0.20 19.86
N GLN A 62 -8.42 0.56 20.23
CA GLN A 62 -9.05 1.80 19.77
C GLN A 62 -8.84 2.91 20.80
N ASP A 63 -8.22 3.99 20.35
CA ASP A 63 -8.10 5.22 21.15
C ASP A 63 -9.49 5.82 21.37
N THR A 64 -9.89 5.96 22.64
CA THR A 64 -11.22 6.46 23.02
C THR A 64 -11.39 7.95 22.77
N THR A 65 -10.31 8.68 22.53
CA THR A 65 -10.33 10.13 22.32
C THR A 65 -10.51 10.51 20.85
N ASN A 66 -9.83 9.79 19.94
CA ASN A 66 -9.79 10.16 18.53
C ASN A 66 -10.19 9.02 17.58
N GLY A 67 -10.51 7.84 18.12
CA GLY A 67 -10.94 6.67 17.34
C GLY A 67 -9.82 5.96 16.55
N LYS A 68 -8.56 6.37 16.67
CA LYS A 68 -7.45 5.71 15.99
C LYS A 68 -7.28 4.28 16.45
N LEU A 69 -7.00 3.39 15.50
CA LEU A 69 -6.73 1.98 15.76
C LEU A 69 -5.24 1.72 15.81
N SER A 70 -4.83 0.89 16.76
CA SER A 70 -3.53 0.24 16.80
C SER A 70 -3.75 -1.26 16.78
N MET A 71 -2.93 -1.99 16.06
CA MET A 71 -2.99 -3.46 15.97
C MET A 71 -1.82 -4.03 16.77
N LEU A 72 -2.12 -5.00 17.62
CA LEU A 72 -1.11 -5.79 18.30
C LEU A 72 -0.84 -7.03 17.46
N ILE A 73 0.42 -7.23 17.11
CA ILE A 73 0.87 -8.35 16.29
C ILE A 73 1.85 -9.18 17.11
N ALA A 74 1.55 -10.45 17.29
CA ALA A 74 2.45 -11.39 17.92
C ALA A 74 3.50 -11.88 16.90
N LYS A 75 4.70 -12.21 17.36
CA LYS A 75 5.77 -12.70 16.50
C LYS A 75 5.34 -13.93 15.69
N GLU A 76 4.53 -14.79 16.28
CA GLU A 76 4.03 -16.02 15.68
C GLU A 76 3.00 -15.76 14.56
N GLN A 77 2.50 -14.52 14.46
CA GLN A 77 1.58 -14.11 13.39
C GLN A 77 2.31 -13.54 12.18
N LEU A 78 3.59 -13.20 12.32
CA LEU A 78 4.40 -12.76 11.20
C LEU A 78 4.66 -13.92 10.22
N GLU A 79 4.79 -13.58 8.94
CA GLU A 79 5.10 -14.51 7.83
C GLU A 79 4.03 -15.59 7.58
N LYS A 80 2.91 -15.53 8.32
CA LYS A 80 1.76 -16.42 8.08
C LYS A 80 0.79 -15.81 7.09
N GLU A 81 0.14 -16.69 6.35
CA GLU A 81 -0.88 -16.32 5.39
C GLU A 81 -2.24 -16.11 6.07
N PHE A 82 -2.91 -15.05 5.68
CA PHE A 82 -4.27 -14.70 6.09
C PHE A 82 -5.11 -14.42 4.87
N ILE A 83 -6.40 -14.72 4.97
CA ILE A 83 -7.36 -14.30 3.96
C ILE A 83 -7.93 -12.94 4.39
N HIS A 84 -7.74 -11.94 3.55
CA HIS A 84 -8.29 -10.61 3.73
C HIS A 84 -9.55 -10.46 2.90
N PHE A 85 -10.70 -10.38 3.56
CA PHE A 85 -11.99 -10.10 2.94
C PHE A 85 -12.37 -8.63 3.11
N VAL A 86 -12.90 -8.03 2.05
CA VAL A 86 -13.41 -6.66 2.07
C VAL A 86 -14.89 -6.64 1.77
N HIS A 87 -15.66 -6.07 2.69
CA HIS A 87 -17.10 -5.85 2.55
C HIS A 87 -17.42 -4.37 2.74
N GLY A 88 -18.43 -3.90 2.02
CA GLY A 88 -18.99 -2.56 2.22
C GLY A 88 -19.73 -2.48 3.55
N LEU A 89 -19.27 -1.69 4.51
CA LEU A 89 -19.97 -1.51 5.79
C LEU A 89 -21.30 -0.78 5.61
N TYR A 90 -21.31 0.25 4.77
CA TYR A 90 -22.48 1.04 4.40
C TYR A 90 -22.72 0.98 2.90
N GLY A 91 -24.00 1.03 2.52
CA GLY A 91 -24.40 1.09 1.12
C GLY A 91 -24.58 2.53 0.67
N GLN A 92 -24.25 2.79 -0.59
CA GLN A 92 -24.63 4.00 -1.31
C GLN A 92 -25.22 3.56 -2.65
N ILE A 93 -26.54 3.47 -2.73
CA ILE A 93 -27.26 2.87 -3.87
C ILE A 93 -26.91 3.64 -5.17
N ASN A 94 -26.81 4.95 -5.12
CA ASN A 94 -26.49 5.79 -6.29
C ASN A 94 -25.08 5.52 -6.85
N ALA A 95 -24.18 4.96 -6.04
CA ALA A 95 -22.84 4.52 -6.46
C ALA A 95 -22.76 3.03 -6.73
N GLY A 96 -23.89 2.31 -6.78
CA GLY A 96 -23.93 0.85 -6.98
C GLY A 96 -23.36 0.05 -5.81
N VAL A 97 -23.26 0.66 -4.63
CA VAL A 97 -22.67 0.03 -3.45
C VAL A 97 -23.78 -0.47 -2.53
N LEU A 98 -23.89 -1.77 -2.36
CA LEU A 98 -24.82 -2.36 -1.40
C LEU A 98 -24.16 -2.54 -0.03
N LYS A 99 -24.92 -2.34 1.04
CA LYS A 99 -24.50 -2.68 2.41
C LYS A 99 -24.16 -4.18 2.47
N GLY A 100 -23.01 -4.51 3.07
CA GLY A 100 -22.51 -5.89 3.11
C GLY A 100 -21.98 -6.42 1.78
N GLY A 101 -22.00 -5.62 0.71
CA GLY A 101 -21.53 -6.04 -0.60
C GLY A 101 -20.06 -6.45 -0.58
N TYR A 102 -19.75 -7.61 -1.15
CA TYR A 102 -18.39 -8.12 -1.29
C TYR A 102 -17.57 -7.22 -2.24
N ARG A 103 -16.35 -6.89 -1.83
CA ARG A 103 -15.45 -6.00 -2.57
C ARG A 103 -14.17 -6.67 -3.03
N GLY A 104 -13.89 -7.85 -2.54
CA GLY A 104 -12.74 -8.66 -2.92
C GLY A 104 -12.17 -9.43 -1.77
N SER A 105 -11.35 -10.42 -2.10
CA SER A 105 -10.51 -11.16 -1.17
C SER A 105 -9.12 -11.32 -1.75
N ARG A 106 -8.15 -11.48 -0.88
CA ARG A 106 -6.77 -11.76 -1.26
C ARG A 106 -6.04 -12.46 -0.13
N VAL A 107 -5.03 -13.23 -0.47
CA VAL A 107 -4.11 -13.80 0.51
C VAL A 107 -3.05 -12.77 0.83
N MET A 108 -2.74 -12.57 2.10
CA MET A 108 -1.74 -11.61 2.54
C MET A 108 -0.90 -12.16 3.68
N LYS A 109 0.30 -11.62 3.81
CA LYS A 109 1.23 -11.85 4.93
C LYS A 109 1.55 -10.54 5.62
N LEU A 110 1.92 -10.64 6.89
CA LEU A 110 2.50 -9.55 7.65
C LEU A 110 4.01 -9.79 7.76
N ASN A 111 4.80 -8.95 7.12
CA ASN A 111 6.25 -9.03 7.19
C ASN A 111 6.83 -7.86 7.95
N ARG A 112 7.86 -8.12 8.74
CA ARG A 112 8.59 -7.08 9.44
C ARG A 112 9.76 -6.60 8.60
N TYR A 113 9.78 -5.31 8.32
CA TYR A 113 10.91 -4.66 7.67
C TYR A 113 11.49 -3.58 8.60
N PHE A 114 12.60 -3.88 9.29
CA PHE A 114 13.21 -3.01 10.30
C PHE A 114 12.23 -2.58 11.42
N ASN A 115 11.80 -1.31 11.38
CA ASN A 115 10.92 -0.70 12.37
C ASN A 115 9.46 -0.56 11.90
N ARG A 116 9.08 -1.29 10.86
CA ARG A 116 7.71 -1.26 10.31
C ARG A 116 7.21 -2.66 10.00
N ILE A 117 5.91 -2.78 9.97
CA ILE A 117 5.20 -3.96 9.47
C ILE A 117 4.63 -3.63 8.10
N GLU A 118 4.83 -4.52 7.16
CA GLU A 118 4.31 -4.45 5.82
C GLU A 118 3.24 -5.52 5.62
N PHE A 119 2.13 -5.11 5.01
CA PHE A 119 1.03 -5.97 4.62
C PHE A 119 1.23 -6.33 3.16
N GLU A 120 1.70 -7.51 2.89
CA GLU A 120 2.02 -7.99 1.56
C GLU A 120 0.92 -8.87 1.00
N VAL A 121 0.46 -8.56 -0.21
CA VAL A 121 -0.45 -9.42 -0.97
C VAL A 121 0.36 -10.50 -1.64
N GLN A 122 -0.03 -11.75 -1.41
CA GLN A 122 0.59 -12.91 -2.03
C GLN A 122 0.01 -13.14 -3.42
N ASN A 123 0.81 -13.73 -4.29
CA ASN A 123 0.32 -14.20 -5.57
C ASN A 123 -0.51 -15.47 -5.37
N ASP A 124 -1.78 -15.41 -5.73
CA ASP A 124 -2.73 -16.53 -5.72
C ASP A 124 -3.22 -16.91 -7.13
N ALA A 125 -2.73 -16.20 -8.16
CA ALA A 125 -3.13 -16.41 -9.55
C ALA A 125 -2.23 -17.42 -10.29
N PHE A 126 -0.98 -17.59 -9.86
CA PHE A 126 -0.02 -18.46 -10.51
C PHE A 126 0.59 -19.45 -9.51
N TRP A 127 0.57 -20.70 -9.89
CA TRP A 127 1.27 -21.76 -9.17
C TRP A 127 2.41 -22.29 -10.05
N PHE A 128 3.57 -22.47 -9.43
CA PHE A 128 4.76 -23.04 -10.06
C PHE A 128 5.15 -24.32 -9.33
N ASP A 129 5.35 -25.37 -10.10
CA ASP A 129 5.92 -26.61 -9.56
C ASP A 129 7.30 -26.32 -8.96
N PRO A 130 7.53 -26.59 -7.68
CA PRO A 130 8.81 -26.33 -7.01
C PRO A 130 10.01 -27.00 -7.70
N GLU A 131 9.81 -28.16 -8.36
CA GLU A 131 10.85 -28.89 -9.07
C GLU A 131 11.12 -28.31 -10.48
N SER A 132 10.25 -27.43 -10.96
CA SER A 132 10.42 -26.82 -12.28
C SER A 132 11.45 -25.69 -12.25
N PRO A 133 12.30 -25.54 -13.27
CA PRO A 133 13.17 -24.37 -13.43
C PRO A 133 12.43 -23.03 -13.43
N LEU A 134 11.14 -23.01 -13.81
CA LEU A 134 10.30 -21.81 -13.82
C LEU A 134 10.02 -21.30 -12.40
N SER A 135 10.00 -22.16 -11.38
CA SER A 135 9.83 -21.73 -9.99
C SER A 135 10.92 -20.78 -9.53
N LYS A 136 12.15 -20.97 -10.01
CA LYS A 136 13.30 -20.11 -9.70
C LYS A 136 13.20 -18.73 -10.32
N ALA A 137 12.44 -18.59 -11.41
CA ALA A 137 12.20 -17.31 -12.08
C ALA A 137 10.90 -16.61 -11.63
N ALA A 138 10.07 -17.30 -10.83
CA ALA A 138 8.79 -16.80 -10.38
C ALA A 138 8.93 -15.48 -9.61
N ASP A 139 9.83 -15.43 -8.64
CA ASP A 139 10.06 -14.26 -7.78
C ASP A 139 10.54 -13.04 -8.57
N ALA A 140 11.26 -13.26 -9.67
CA ALA A 140 11.73 -12.16 -10.53
C ALA A 140 10.63 -11.54 -11.39
N ASN A 141 9.60 -12.31 -11.73
CA ASN A 141 8.53 -11.90 -12.65
C ASN A 141 7.21 -11.58 -11.95
N ILE A 142 6.99 -12.16 -10.77
CA ILE A 142 5.75 -12.02 -10.01
C ILE A 142 6.11 -11.53 -8.61
N SER A 143 6.27 -10.21 -8.50
CA SER A 143 6.57 -9.58 -7.20
C SER A 143 5.34 -9.53 -6.31
N THR A 144 5.56 -9.66 -5.00
CA THR A 144 4.54 -9.35 -3.99
C THR A 144 4.20 -7.86 -4.02
N ALA A 145 2.96 -7.54 -3.74
CA ALA A 145 2.53 -6.14 -3.66
C ALA A 145 2.35 -5.72 -2.20
N ILE A 146 2.98 -4.61 -1.80
CA ILE A 146 2.78 -4.03 -0.48
C ILE A 146 1.46 -3.26 -0.49
N LEU A 147 0.47 -3.76 0.25
CA LEU A 147 -0.84 -3.13 0.39
C LEU A 147 -0.80 -1.92 1.34
N ALA A 148 -0.09 -2.07 2.44
CA ALA A 148 0.07 -1.03 3.45
C ALA A 148 1.36 -1.25 4.24
N SER A 149 1.86 -0.18 4.86
CA SER A 149 3.01 -0.23 5.76
C SER A 149 2.72 0.64 6.97
N SER A 150 3.07 0.17 8.15
CA SER A 150 2.88 0.89 9.40
C SER A 150 4.12 0.82 10.29
N VAL A 151 4.48 1.95 10.89
CA VAL A 151 5.62 2.02 11.81
C VAL A 151 5.30 1.34 13.13
N ILE A 152 6.25 0.59 13.67
CA ILE A 152 6.16 -0.02 15.00
C ILE A 152 6.27 1.09 16.05
N VAL A 153 5.18 1.30 16.80
CA VAL A 153 5.09 2.35 17.85
C VAL A 153 5.68 1.86 19.17
N ALA A 154 5.46 0.60 19.50
CA ALA A 154 5.95 -0.03 20.73
C ALA A 154 6.29 -1.49 20.46
N GLU A 155 7.16 -2.07 21.26
CA GLU A 155 7.55 -3.47 21.17
C GLU A 155 7.87 -4.02 22.57
N LYS A 156 7.31 -5.17 22.92
CA LYS A 156 7.57 -5.88 24.16
C LYS A 156 7.28 -7.37 24.03
N ASP A 157 8.16 -8.21 24.51
CA ASP A 157 7.99 -9.68 24.60
C ASP A 157 7.54 -10.34 23.29
N GLY A 158 8.14 -9.93 22.14
CA GLY A 158 7.79 -10.45 20.82
C GLY A 158 6.45 -9.96 20.26
N LYS A 159 5.84 -8.94 20.85
CA LYS A 159 4.63 -8.25 20.36
C LYS A 159 4.97 -6.83 19.90
N VAL A 160 4.38 -6.43 18.79
CA VAL A 160 4.52 -5.11 18.17
C VAL A 160 3.17 -4.48 17.85
#